data_f116b687fb148258367b59483bebb350
#
_entry.id   f116b687fb148258367b59483bebb350
#
_cell.length_a   1.000
_cell.length_b   1.000
_cell.length_c   1.000
_cell.angle_alpha   90.00
_cell.angle_beta   90.00
_cell.angle_gamma   90.00
#
_symmetry.space_group_name_H-M   'P 1'
#
loop_
_entity.id
_entity.type
_entity.pdbx_description
1 polymer ?
#
loop_
_entity_poly.entity_id
_entity_poly.type
_entity_poly.pdbx_seq_one_letter_code
_entity_poly.pdbx_strand_id
1 'polypeptide(L)'
;MDGNDVFVFCQKKFYFVICNVNLKSKKQMKKIRAAIVGYGNIGKYVLEALQTAPDFEVAGVVRRDATNVPAELKDYIVVSDIAQIKDVDVAILCTPTRSVESYASKILAMGINTVDSFDIHTEISGLHKRLGEIAKKHGKVSVISAGWDPGSDSVVRALLEACAPKGITYTNFGPGMSMGHTVAVKAVEGVKAALSMTIPLGTGIHRRMVYVELKEGYDFKQVAEAIKTDLYFAHDETHVMQVESVDSLKDMGHGVNLVRKGVSGKTQNQLFEFDMKINNPALTGQILVATARACMKQQPGCYALIEIPVIDMLYGDREELIKHLV
;
A
#
# COMPACT_ATOMS: atom_id res chain seq x y z
N MET A 1 26.71 0.09 -61.88
CA MET A 1 27.52 0.74 -60.83
C MET A 1 26.70 0.71 -59.58
N ASP A 2 27.10 -0.18 -58.75
CA ASP A 2 26.39 -0.73 -57.61
C ASP A 2 26.51 0.17 -56.37
N GLY A 3 25.43 0.31 -55.66
CA GLY A 3 25.42 1.02 -54.38
C GLY A 3 24.34 0.43 -53.48
N ASN A 4 24.66 -0.69 -52.81
CA ASN A 4 23.86 -1.29 -51.76
C ASN A 4 24.04 -0.54 -50.46
N ASP A 5 23.07 0.27 -50.10
CA ASP A 5 22.98 0.82 -48.73
C ASP A 5 22.33 -0.21 -47.82
N VAL A 6 23.18 -0.85 -46.98
CA VAL A 6 22.77 -1.75 -45.92
C VAL A 6 22.37 -0.92 -44.72
N PHE A 7 21.08 -0.87 -44.40
CA PHE A 7 20.59 -0.36 -43.12
C PHE A 7 20.97 -1.31 -42.00
N VAL A 8 21.97 -0.92 -41.18
CA VAL A 8 22.32 -1.63 -39.94
C VAL A 8 21.36 -1.21 -38.85
N PHE A 9 20.42 -2.07 -38.52
CA PHE A 9 19.63 -1.95 -37.28
C PHE A 9 20.54 -2.19 -36.08
N CYS A 10 20.84 -1.11 -35.33
CA CYS A 10 21.53 -1.21 -34.05
C CYS A 10 20.56 -1.71 -32.97
N GLN A 11 20.55 -3.02 -32.72
CA GLN A 11 19.89 -3.60 -31.56
C GLN A 11 20.67 -3.18 -30.30
N LYS A 12 20.12 -2.24 -29.53
CA LYS A 12 20.60 -1.96 -28.18
C LYS A 12 20.34 -3.17 -27.29
N LYS A 13 21.40 -3.93 -27.01
CA LYS A 13 21.38 -4.96 -25.97
C LYS A 13 21.19 -4.29 -24.61
N PHE A 14 20.07 -4.55 -23.95
CA PHE A 14 19.92 -4.30 -22.54
C PHE A 14 20.79 -5.29 -21.77
N TYR A 15 21.89 -4.82 -21.20
CA TYR A 15 22.68 -5.59 -20.25
C TYR A 15 21.98 -5.56 -18.90
N PHE A 16 21.39 -6.69 -18.48
CA PHE A 16 21.08 -6.94 -17.09
C PHE A 16 22.41 -7.11 -16.35
N VAL A 17 22.86 -6.06 -15.67
CA VAL A 17 23.99 -6.16 -14.75
C VAL A 17 23.47 -6.80 -13.47
N ILE A 18 23.63 -8.11 -13.33
CA ILE A 18 23.52 -8.79 -12.04
C ILE A 18 24.77 -8.39 -11.27
N CYS A 19 24.68 -7.37 -10.41
CA CYS A 19 25.76 -7.03 -9.47
C CYS A 19 25.92 -8.16 -8.46
N ASN A 20 26.87 -9.07 -8.72
CA ASN A 20 27.43 -9.92 -7.68
C ASN A 20 28.25 -9.04 -6.72
N VAL A 21 27.61 -8.55 -5.67
CA VAL A 21 28.28 -7.84 -4.59
C VAL A 21 29.11 -8.86 -3.80
N ASN A 22 30.43 -8.81 -3.97
CA ASN A 22 31.38 -9.60 -3.20
C ASN A 22 31.32 -9.18 -1.72
N LEU A 23 30.67 -10.01 -0.90
CA LEU A 23 30.47 -9.81 0.54
C LEU A 23 31.77 -10.10 1.31
N LYS A 24 32.68 -9.13 1.39
CA LYS A 24 33.77 -9.16 2.38
C LYS A 24 33.24 -8.67 3.72
N SER A 25 33.32 -9.57 4.72
CA SER A 25 33.06 -9.39 6.17
C SER A 25 31.79 -8.63 6.54
N LYS A 26 30.64 -9.33 6.55
CA LYS A 26 29.44 -8.86 7.24
C LYS A 26 29.60 -9.07 8.74
N LYS A 27 29.77 -7.98 9.52
CA LYS A 27 29.25 -7.94 10.88
C LYS A 27 27.76 -8.32 10.73
N GLN A 28 27.36 -9.46 11.32
CA GLN A 28 25.98 -9.96 11.19
C GLN A 28 25.08 -8.90 11.84
N MET A 29 24.45 -8.05 11.01
CA MET A 29 23.54 -7.04 11.51
C MET A 29 22.33 -7.76 12.11
N LYS A 30 21.93 -7.33 13.33
CA LYS A 30 20.71 -7.84 13.96
C LYS A 30 19.55 -7.60 13.02
N LYS A 31 18.81 -8.65 12.68
CA LYS A 31 17.62 -8.54 11.83
C LYS A 31 16.50 -7.80 12.58
N ILE A 32 15.72 -7.04 11.84
CA ILE A 32 14.51 -6.38 12.34
C ILE A 32 13.43 -7.46 12.55
N ARG A 33 12.94 -7.59 13.77
CA ARG A 33 11.92 -8.57 14.13
C ARG A 33 10.53 -7.96 13.93
N ALA A 34 9.87 -8.36 12.85
CA ALA A 34 8.56 -7.85 12.45
C ALA A 34 7.43 -8.83 12.82
N ALA A 35 6.38 -8.32 13.48
CA ALA A 35 5.13 -9.05 13.69
C ALA A 35 4.08 -8.60 12.66
N ILE A 36 3.36 -9.56 12.07
CA ILE A 36 2.24 -9.30 11.17
C ILE A 36 0.96 -9.31 12.00
N VAL A 37 0.24 -8.19 12.05
CA VAL A 37 -1.03 -8.08 12.78
C VAL A 37 -2.19 -8.07 11.80
N GLY A 38 -2.90 -9.20 11.72
CA GLY A 38 -3.91 -9.47 10.69
C GLY A 38 -3.34 -10.28 9.52
N TYR A 39 -4.03 -11.38 9.17
CA TYR A 39 -3.59 -12.29 8.11
C TYR A 39 -4.69 -12.47 7.06
N GLY A 40 -5.09 -11.35 6.45
CA GLY A 40 -5.92 -11.28 5.24
C GLY A 40 -5.06 -11.16 3.98
N ASN A 41 -5.61 -10.61 2.90
CA ASN A 41 -4.88 -10.45 1.63
C ASN A 41 -3.56 -9.68 1.82
N ILE A 42 -3.59 -8.52 2.48
CA ILE A 42 -2.37 -7.72 2.73
C ILE A 42 -1.38 -8.50 3.61
N GLY A 43 -1.83 -9.16 4.68
CA GLY A 43 -0.95 -9.91 5.57
C GLY A 43 -0.21 -11.06 4.89
N LYS A 44 -0.83 -11.71 3.90
CA LYS A 44 -0.18 -12.74 3.06
C LYS A 44 0.95 -12.15 2.25
N TYR A 45 0.73 -11.03 1.55
CA TYR A 45 1.78 -10.37 0.77
C TYR A 45 2.86 -9.73 1.64
N VAL A 46 2.53 -9.27 2.86
CA VAL A 46 3.55 -8.83 3.84
C VAL A 46 4.43 -10.01 4.25
N LEU A 47 3.86 -11.20 4.47
CA LEU A 47 4.67 -12.39 4.75
C LEU A 47 5.62 -12.71 3.61
N GLU A 48 5.14 -12.74 2.36
CA GLU A 48 5.97 -12.97 1.17
C GLU A 48 7.09 -11.93 1.04
N ALA A 49 6.77 -10.65 1.28
CA ALA A 49 7.75 -9.57 1.24
C ALA A 49 8.81 -9.70 2.35
N LEU A 50 8.42 -10.08 3.56
CA LEU A 50 9.36 -10.33 4.67
C LEU A 50 10.27 -11.52 4.41
N GLN A 51 9.75 -12.60 3.80
CA GLN A 51 10.53 -13.78 3.44
C GLN A 51 11.67 -13.47 2.45
N THR A 52 11.47 -12.46 1.59
CA THR A 52 12.48 -12.02 0.61
C THR A 52 13.35 -10.87 1.11
N ALA A 53 13.04 -10.27 2.26
CA ALA A 53 13.80 -9.16 2.85
C ALA A 53 14.92 -9.67 3.76
N PRO A 54 16.22 -9.52 3.37
CA PRO A 54 17.34 -10.16 4.08
C PRO A 54 17.61 -9.56 5.46
N ASP A 55 17.13 -8.36 5.72
CA ASP A 55 17.28 -7.62 6.97
C ASP A 55 16.13 -7.82 7.95
N PHE A 56 15.15 -8.66 7.59
CA PHE A 56 14.01 -8.97 8.46
C PHE A 56 13.99 -10.40 8.95
N GLU A 57 13.29 -10.58 10.08
CA GLU A 57 12.86 -11.86 10.62
C GLU A 57 11.38 -11.74 11.01
N VAL A 58 10.56 -12.71 10.62
CA VAL A 58 9.15 -12.77 11.04
C VAL A 58 9.09 -13.23 12.50
N ALA A 59 8.78 -12.31 13.40
CA ALA A 59 8.66 -12.61 14.83
C ALA A 59 7.41 -13.45 15.15
N GLY A 60 6.33 -13.26 14.36
CA GLY A 60 5.09 -14.02 14.48
C GLY A 60 3.94 -13.34 13.76
N VAL A 61 2.81 -14.00 13.74
CA VAL A 61 1.56 -13.56 13.10
C VAL A 61 0.43 -13.53 14.13
N VAL A 62 -0.24 -12.38 14.19
CA VAL A 62 -1.41 -12.20 15.07
C VAL A 62 -2.69 -12.34 14.24
N ARG A 63 -3.58 -13.25 14.62
CA ARG A 63 -4.90 -13.42 13.98
C ARG A 63 -5.95 -13.76 15.02
N ARG A 64 -7.21 -13.39 14.70
CA ARG A 64 -8.36 -13.63 15.62
C ARG A 64 -8.56 -15.10 15.96
N ASP A 65 -8.41 -15.97 14.98
CA ASP A 65 -8.43 -17.43 15.19
C ASP A 65 -7.00 -17.96 15.01
N ALA A 66 -6.33 -18.22 16.13
CA ALA A 66 -4.99 -18.80 16.17
C ALA A 66 -5.01 -20.33 16.24
N THR A 67 -6.18 -20.97 16.29
CA THR A 67 -6.31 -22.44 16.37
C THR A 67 -6.31 -23.09 14.99
N ASN A 68 -6.94 -22.45 13.99
CA ASN A 68 -6.96 -22.92 12.63
C ASN A 68 -5.85 -22.24 11.82
N VAL A 69 -4.64 -22.78 11.90
CA VAL A 69 -3.44 -22.21 11.28
C VAL A 69 -3.35 -22.62 9.80
N PRO A 70 -3.33 -21.68 8.84
CA PRO A 70 -3.08 -21.97 7.42
C PRO A 70 -1.75 -22.68 7.21
N ALA A 71 -1.67 -23.48 6.15
CA ALA A 71 -0.51 -24.31 5.85
C ALA A 71 0.78 -23.48 5.72
N GLU A 72 0.68 -22.29 5.13
CA GLU A 72 1.80 -21.35 4.95
C GLU A 72 2.32 -20.71 6.24
N LEU A 73 1.59 -20.85 7.35
CA LEU A 73 1.98 -20.33 8.67
C LEU A 73 2.50 -21.39 9.64
N LYS A 74 2.63 -22.64 9.21
CA LYS A 74 3.01 -23.76 10.11
C LYS A 74 4.36 -23.58 10.80
N ASP A 75 5.28 -22.90 10.14
CA ASP A 75 6.64 -22.67 10.65
C ASP A 75 6.77 -21.35 11.43
N TYR A 76 5.67 -20.63 11.66
CA TYR A 76 5.65 -19.36 12.36
C TYR A 76 4.88 -19.42 13.65
N ILE A 77 5.24 -18.53 14.58
CA ILE A 77 4.45 -18.29 15.79
C ILE A 77 3.13 -17.63 15.37
N VAL A 78 2.00 -18.30 15.65
CA VAL A 78 0.65 -17.77 15.38
C VAL A 78 -0.08 -17.62 16.69
N VAL A 79 -0.52 -16.41 17.01
CA VAL A 79 -1.16 -16.07 18.29
C VAL A 79 -2.38 -15.16 18.08
N SER A 80 -3.19 -15.00 19.12
CA SER A 80 -4.34 -14.09 19.12
C SER A 80 -4.03 -12.69 19.66
N ASP A 81 -2.94 -12.54 20.41
CA ASP A 81 -2.49 -11.24 20.95
C ASP A 81 -0.97 -11.08 20.75
N ILE A 82 -0.54 -9.90 20.27
CA ILE A 82 0.88 -9.58 20.07
C ILE A 82 1.71 -9.65 21.34
N ALA A 83 1.11 -9.48 22.52
CA ALA A 83 1.77 -9.63 23.81
C ALA A 83 2.41 -11.01 24.03
N GLN A 84 1.97 -12.02 23.27
CA GLN A 84 2.53 -13.38 23.32
C GLN A 84 3.79 -13.56 22.47
N ILE A 85 4.14 -12.55 21.65
CA ILE A 85 5.34 -12.56 20.80
C ILE A 85 6.44 -11.74 21.49
N LYS A 86 7.59 -12.34 21.73
CA LYS A 86 8.73 -11.67 22.36
C LYS A 86 9.62 -10.94 21.35
N ASP A 87 10.28 -9.88 21.81
CA ASP A 87 11.32 -9.15 21.08
C ASP A 87 10.85 -8.67 19.70
N VAL A 88 9.67 -8.05 19.61
CA VAL A 88 9.15 -7.43 18.41
C VAL A 88 9.69 -6.01 18.28
N ASP A 89 10.37 -5.70 17.18
CA ASP A 89 10.87 -4.35 16.89
C ASP A 89 9.79 -3.49 16.24
N VAL A 90 8.97 -4.08 15.34
CA VAL A 90 7.91 -3.39 14.61
C VAL A 90 6.71 -4.31 14.33
N ALA A 91 5.50 -3.79 14.49
CA ALA A 91 4.26 -4.43 14.11
C ALA A 91 3.72 -3.84 12.80
N ILE A 92 3.51 -4.68 11.80
CA ILE A 92 2.90 -4.31 10.52
C ILE A 92 1.41 -4.62 10.61
N LEU A 93 0.58 -3.56 10.63
CA LEU A 93 -0.86 -3.68 10.82
C LEU A 93 -1.56 -3.92 9.48
N CYS A 94 -1.99 -5.16 9.27
CA CYS A 94 -2.75 -5.62 8.10
C CYS A 94 -4.23 -5.83 8.47
N THR A 95 -4.77 -4.99 9.33
CA THR A 95 -6.13 -5.03 9.86
C THR A 95 -7.05 -4.10 9.05
N PRO A 96 -8.38 -4.26 9.16
CA PRO A 96 -9.30 -3.29 8.57
C PRO A 96 -9.00 -1.88 9.07
N THR A 97 -9.10 -0.90 8.19
CA THR A 97 -8.72 0.50 8.44
C THR A 97 -9.32 1.08 9.72
N ARG A 98 -10.61 0.82 9.99
CA ARG A 98 -11.33 1.32 11.18
C ARG A 98 -10.78 0.79 12.51
N SER A 99 -10.00 -0.26 12.50
CA SER A 99 -9.38 -0.85 13.70
C SER A 99 -7.92 -0.45 13.91
N VAL A 100 -7.29 0.21 12.92
CA VAL A 100 -5.87 0.59 12.95
C VAL A 100 -5.52 1.40 14.19
N GLU A 101 -6.26 2.47 14.48
CA GLU A 101 -5.99 3.34 15.64
C GLU A 101 -5.97 2.58 16.97
N SER A 102 -6.93 1.69 17.18
CA SER A 102 -7.03 0.88 18.40
C SER A 102 -5.84 -0.06 18.55
N TYR A 103 -5.45 -0.76 17.46
CA TYR A 103 -4.29 -1.64 17.47
C TYR A 103 -2.98 -0.85 17.64
N ALA A 104 -2.78 0.22 16.85
CA ALA A 104 -1.57 1.02 16.91
C ALA A 104 -1.35 1.62 18.31
N SER A 105 -2.40 2.21 18.92
CA SER A 105 -2.32 2.80 20.27
C SER A 105 -1.91 1.77 21.31
N LYS A 106 -2.52 0.57 21.30
CA LYS A 106 -2.19 -0.51 22.22
C LYS A 106 -0.74 -0.99 22.04
N ILE A 107 -0.31 -1.18 20.80
CA ILE A 107 1.00 -1.72 20.44
C ILE A 107 2.13 -0.72 20.74
N LEU A 108 1.92 0.56 20.43
CA LEU A 108 2.85 1.63 20.80
C LEU A 108 3.04 1.72 22.32
N ALA A 109 1.95 1.58 23.10
CA ALA A 109 2.02 1.57 24.55
C ALA A 109 2.79 0.37 25.13
N MET A 110 2.88 -0.73 24.37
CA MET A 110 3.72 -1.89 24.70
C MET A 110 5.20 -1.71 24.34
N GLY A 111 5.56 -0.56 23.77
CA GLY A 111 6.94 -0.27 23.38
C GLY A 111 7.35 -0.88 22.04
N ILE A 112 6.42 -1.10 21.11
CA ILE A 112 6.65 -1.66 19.77
C ILE A 112 6.29 -0.59 18.74
N ASN A 113 7.13 -0.41 17.71
CA ASN A 113 6.83 0.48 16.58
C ASN A 113 5.68 -0.07 15.73
N THR A 114 4.96 0.81 15.01
CA THR A 114 3.84 0.40 14.16
C THR A 114 3.95 0.98 12.76
N VAL A 115 3.49 0.21 11.76
CA VAL A 115 3.32 0.64 10.38
C VAL A 115 1.98 0.13 9.88
N ASP A 116 1.22 0.98 9.17
CA ASP A 116 -0.09 0.62 8.64
C ASP A 116 -0.37 1.27 7.27
N SER A 117 -1.46 0.82 6.64
CA SER A 117 -1.98 1.37 5.39
C SER A 117 -3.36 2.02 5.59
N PHE A 118 -3.53 2.82 6.65
CA PHE A 118 -4.77 3.54 6.92
C PHE A 118 -5.17 4.42 5.73
N ASP A 119 -6.43 4.33 5.29
CA ASP A 119 -6.90 4.89 4.01
C ASP A 119 -8.15 5.81 4.12
N ILE A 120 -8.60 6.16 5.31
CA ILE A 120 -9.67 7.16 5.48
C ILE A 120 -9.06 8.56 5.38
N HIS A 121 -8.99 9.11 4.18
CA HIS A 121 -8.28 10.36 3.86
C HIS A 121 -8.63 11.52 4.78
N THR A 122 -9.91 11.70 5.11
CA THR A 122 -10.40 12.77 5.98
C THR A 122 -9.92 12.68 7.42
N GLU A 123 -9.54 11.48 7.86
CA GLU A 123 -9.13 11.18 9.24
C GLU A 123 -7.60 11.13 9.43
N ILE A 124 -6.82 11.11 8.36
CA ILE A 124 -5.35 10.93 8.43
C ILE A 124 -4.70 11.98 9.34
N SER A 125 -5.04 13.26 9.19
CA SER A 125 -4.45 14.34 10.00
C SER A 125 -4.77 14.20 11.49
N GLY A 126 -6.01 13.80 11.82
CA GLY A 126 -6.44 13.53 13.19
C GLY A 126 -5.70 12.32 13.79
N LEU A 127 -5.64 11.23 13.06
CA LEU A 127 -4.93 10.01 13.45
C LEU A 127 -3.45 10.27 13.70
N HIS A 128 -2.79 11.02 12.78
CA HIS A 128 -1.39 11.41 12.89
C HIS A 128 -1.09 12.11 14.23
N LYS A 129 -1.93 13.06 14.63
CA LYS A 129 -1.77 13.78 15.91
C LYS A 129 -1.92 12.83 17.10
N ARG A 130 -3.00 12.05 17.15
CA ARG A 130 -3.29 11.16 18.28
C ARG A 130 -2.24 10.07 18.45
N LEU A 131 -1.84 9.39 17.37
CA LEU A 131 -0.76 8.39 17.44
C LEU A 131 0.60 9.03 17.71
N GLY A 132 0.84 10.25 17.24
CA GLY A 132 2.06 11.00 17.52
C GLY A 132 2.29 11.29 19.00
N GLU A 133 1.24 11.65 19.72
CA GLU A 133 1.30 11.82 21.18
C GLU A 133 1.65 10.50 21.90
N ILE A 134 1.00 9.39 21.51
CA ILE A 134 1.24 8.08 22.08
C ILE A 134 2.66 7.59 21.75
N ALA A 135 3.07 7.69 20.50
CA ALA A 135 4.39 7.27 20.05
C ALA A 135 5.51 8.01 20.78
N LYS A 136 5.43 9.34 20.89
CA LYS A 136 6.38 10.17 21.63
C LYS A 136 6.43 9.79 23.09
N LYS A 137 5.26 9.60 23.74
CA LYS A 137 5.17 9.21 25.15
C LYS A 137 5.91 7.89 25.45
N HIS A 138 5.86 6.95 24.51
CA HIS A 138 6.47 5.62 24.68
C HIS A 138 7.83 5.48 23.99
N GLY A 139 8.40 6.56 23.41
CA GLY A 139 9.69 6.54 22.72
C GLY A 139 9.66 5.66 21.47
N LYS A 140 8.53 5.61 20.75
CA LYS A 140 8.28 4.74 19.58
C LYS A 140 7.89 5.53 18.36
N VAL A 141 7.88 4.85 17.22
CA VAL A 141 7.55 5.41 15.91
C VAL A 141 6.30 4.71 15.38
N SER A 142 5.37 5.50 14.86
CA SER A 142 4.25 5.03 14.04
C SER A 142 4.38 5.61 12.65
N VAL A 143 4.27 4.79 11.60
CA VAL A 143 4.14 5.29 10.23
C VAL A 143 2.79 4.86 9.69
N ILE A 144 1.96 5.85 9.41
CA ILE A 144 0.58 5.64 8.98
C ILE A 144 0.44 5.86 7.46
N SER A 145 -0.64 5.34 6.89
CA SER A 145 -0.98 5.56 5.47
C SER A 145 0.18 5.17 4.53
N ALA A 146 0.84 4.05 4.84
CA ALA A 146 2.01 3.55 4.12
C ALA A 146 1.64 2.40 3.16
N GLY A 147 0.53 2.54 2.46
CA GLY A 147 0.10 1.63 1.41
C GLY A 147 0.51 2.08 0.01
N TRP A 148 -0.37 1.80 -0.95
CA TRP A 148 -0.25 2.34 -2.30
C TRP A 148 -0.83 3.75 -2.37
N ASP A 149 -2.14 3.92 -2.12
CA ASP A 149 -2.82 5.20 -2.03
C ASP A 149 -3.87 5.18 -0.90
N PRO A 150 -3.63 5.96 0.14
CA PRO A 150 -2.44 6.80 0.41
C PRO A 150 -1.18 5.97 0.68
N GLY A 151 -0.03 6.51 0.25
CA GLY A 151 1.26 5.85 0.44
C GLY A 151 2.29 6.21 -0.63
N SER A 152 2.78 5.21 -1.38
CA SER A 152 3.80 5.41 -2.42
C SER A 152 3.34 6.37 -3.52
N ASP A 153 2.07 6.34 -3.88
CA ASP A 153 1.46 7.24 -4.85
C ASP A 153 1.45 8.70 -4.34
N SER A 154 1.20 8.88 -3.03
CA SER A 154 1.27 10.20 -2.39
C SER A 154 2.67 10.80 -2.45
N VAL A 155 3.73 9.98 -2.34
CA VAL A 155 5.13 10.43 -2.48
C VAL A 155 5.40 10.95 -3.89
N VAL A 156 4.91 10.24 -4.92
CA VAL A 156 5.02 10.69 -6.32
C VAL A 156 4.29 12.01 -6.53
N ARG A 157 3.04 12.14 -6.03
CA ARG A 157 2.28 13.41 -6.11
C ARG A 157 3.02 14.56 -5.46
N ALA A 158 3.58 14.36 -4.28
CA ALA A 158 4.33 15.38 -3.56
C ALA A 158 5.58 15.83 -4.35
N LEU A 159 6.30 14.89 -4.97
CA LEU A 159 7.46 15.19 -5.81
C LEU A 159 7.06 16.02 -7.05
N LEU A 160 6.00 15.63 -7.73
CA LEU A 160 5.51 16.37 -8.91
C LEU A 160 5.03 17.78 -8.53
N GLU A 161 4.42 17.93 -7.34
CA GLU A 161 4.02 19.24 -6.83
C GLU A 161 5.21 20.12 -6.47
N ALA A 162 6.25 19.55 -5.87
CA ALA A 162 7.50 20.27 -5.59
C ALA A 162 8.19 20.77 -6.87
N CYS A 163 8.12 20.00 -7.97
CA CYS A 163 8.67 20.38 -9.27
C CYS A 163 7.90 21.54 -9.95
N ALA A 164 6.59 21.62 -9.76
CA ALA A 164 5.73 22.64 -10.35
C ALA A 164 4.63 23.07 -9.34
N PRO A 165 4.96 23.92 -8.34
CA PRO A 165 4.10 24.18 -7.18
C PRO A 165 2.81 24.94 -7.53
N LYS A 166 2.81 25.75 -8.60
CA LYS A 166 1.61 26.47 -9.05
C LYS A 166 0.93 25.65 -10.14
N GLY A 167 -0.08 24.87 -9.76
CA GLY A 167 -0.74 24.01 -10.74
C GLY A 167 -1.77 23.07 -10.14
N ILE A 168 -2.17 22.09 -10.93
CA ILE A 168 -3.17 21.09 -10.56
C ILE A 168 -2.66 19.68 -10.88
N THR A 169 -2.95 18.74 -9.99
CA THR A 169 -2.71 17.31 -10.22
C THR A 169 -4.04 16.61 -10.44
N TYR A 170 -4.18 15.93 -11.57
CA TYR A 170 -5.26 14.99 -11.82
C TYR A 170 -4.78 13.58 -11.45
N THR A 171 -5.52 12.92 -10.58
CA THR A 171 -5.29 11.53 -10.18
C THR A 171 -6.40 10.67 -10.78
N ASN A 172 -6.08 9.95 -11.85
CA ASN A 172 -7.02 9.12 -12.59
C ASN A 172 -6.79 7.65 -12.22
N PHE A 173 -7.51 7.14 -11.22
CA PHE A 173 -7.41 5.75 -10.80
C PHE A 173 -8.12 4.81 -11.76
N GLY A 174 -7.54 3.64 -12.00
CA GLY A 174 -8.11 2.60 -12.84
C GLY A 174 -7.64 2.65 -14.30
N PRO A 175 -8.34 1.96 -15.21
CA PRO A 175 -9.41 1.03 -14.88
C PRO A 175 -8.92 -0.15 -14.04
N GLY A 176 -9.71 -0.59 -13.08
CA GLY A 176 -9.36 -1.76 -12.31
C GLY A 176 -10.08 -1.88 -10.96
N MET A 177 -9.83 -3.00 -10.28
CA MET A 177 -10.47 -3.34 -9.02
C MET A 177 -10.00 -2.44 -7.88
N SER A 178 -10.94 -1.81 -7.17
CA SER A 178 -10.69 -1.07 -5.94
C SER A 178 -10.89 -1.96 -4.72
N MET A 179 -9.86 -2.13 -3.89
CA MET A 179 -9.93 -3.00 -2.72
C MET A 179 -10.81 -2.44 -1.61
N GLY A 180 -10.62 -1.18 -1.22
CA GLY A 180 -11.39 -0.55 -0.16
C GLY A 180 -12.89 -0.53 -0.48
N HIS A 181 -13.25 -0.09 -1.69
CA HIS A 181 -14.63 -0.11 -2.17
C HIS A 181 -15.21 -1.53 -2.24
N THR A 182 -14.42 -2.50 -2.69
CA THR A 182 -14.87 -3.91 -2.72
C THR A 182 -15.17 -4.45 -1.31
N VAL A 183 -14.35 -4.09 -0.33
CA VAL A 183 -14.58 -4.46 1.08
C VAL A 183 -15.83 -3.78 1.64
N ALA A 184 -16.04 -2.50 1.33
CA ALA A 184 -17.23 -1.76 1.73
C ALA A 184 -18.51 -2.42 1.18
N VAL A 185 -18.53 -2.77 -0.11
CA VAL A 185 -19.68 -3.47 -0.72
C VAL A 185 -19.95 -4.81 -0.04
N LYS A 186 -18.90 -5.60 0.25
CA LYS A 186 -19.05 -6.89 0.93
C LYS A 186 -19.62 -6.79 2.34
N ALA A 187 -19.51 -5.63 2.97
CA ALA A 187 -20.07 -5.38 4.30
C ALA A 187 -21.57 -5.03 4.25
N VAL A 188 -22.13 -4.72 3.07
CA VAL A 188 -23.57 -4.44 2.91
C VAL A 188 -24.39 -5.72 3.11
N GLU A 189 -25.45 -5.61 3.89
CA GLU A 189 -26.35 -6.72 4.16
C GLU A 189 -26.97 -7.25 2.85
N GLY A 190 -27.06 -8.58 2.70
CA GLY A 190 -27.55 -9.22 1.48
C GLY A 190 -26.50 -9.48 0.41
N VAL A 191 -25.32 -8.91 0.49
CA VAL A 191 -24.21 -9.19 -0.43
C VAL A 191 -23.54 -10.51 -0.06
N LYS A 192 -23.46 -11.44 -1.02
CA LYS A 192 -22.75 -12.72 -0.91
C LYS A 192 -21.29 -12.55 -1.35
N ALA A 193 -21.08 -11.94 -2.52
CA ALA A 193 -19.77 -11.61 -3.06
C ALA A 193 -19.84 -10.30 -3.83
N ALA A 194 -18.74 -9.57 -3.92
CA ALA A 194 -18.68 -8.29 -4.61
C ALA A 194 -17.32 -7.98 -5.21
N LEU A 195 -17.34 -7.15 -6.24
CA LEU A 195 -16.20 -6.50 -6.87
C LEU A 195 -16.60 -5.07 -7.23
N SER A 196 -15.79 -4.09 -6.81
CA SER A 196 -15.93 -2.70 -7.24
C SER A 196 -14.78 -2.32 -8.16
N MET A 197 -15.13 -1.88 -9.36
CA MET A 197 -14.20 -1.38 -10.37
C MET A 197 -14.19 0.15 -10.37
N THR A 198 -13.00 0.73 -10.41
CA THR A 198 -12.80 2.15 -10.64
C THR A 198 -12.52 2.39 -12.11
N ILE A 199 -13.33 3.22 -12.77
CA ILE A 199 -13.17 3.62 -14.15
C ILE A 199 -12.86 5.12 -14.18
N PRO A 200 -11.69 5.56 -14.64
CA PRO A 200 -11.35 6.96 -14.73
C PRO A 200 -12.13 7.63 -15.89
N LEU A 201 -12.67 8.81 -15.61
CA LEU A 201 -13.32 9.68 -16.62
C LEU A 201 -12.42 10.84 -17.05
N GLY A 202 -11.19 10.87 -16.52
CA GLY A 202 -10.23 11.96 -16.68
C GLY A 202 -10.39 13.05 -15.64
N THR A 203 -9.40 13.92 -15.52
CA THR A 203 -9.38 15.07 -14.58
C THR A 203 -9.63 14.71 -13.11
N GLY A 204 -9.31 13.49 -12.70
CA GLY A 204 -9.52 13.00 -11.33
C GLY A 204 -10.96 12.57 -11.01
N ILE A 205 -11.84 12.51 -11.99
CA ILE A 205 -13.22 12.05 -11.84
C ILE A 205 -13.30 10.56 -12.16
N HIS A 206 -14.07 9.83 -11.37
CA HIS A 206 -14.20 8.38 -11.48
C HIS A 206 -15.66 7.95 -11.52
N ARG A 207 -15.89 6.80 -12.18
CA ARG A 207 -17.14 6.04 -12.13
C ARG A 207 -16.86 4.73 -11.39
N ARG A 208 -17.80 4.30 -10.55
CA ARG A 208 -17.75 3.01 -9.88
C ARG A 208 -18.67 2.02 -10.58
N MET A 209 -18.09 0.94 -11.07
CA MET A 209 -18.84 -0.21 -11.59
C MET A 209 -18.78 -1.30 -10.52
N VAL A 210 -19.90 -1.54 -9.87
CA VAL A 210 -20.01 -2.49 -8.74
C VAL A 210 -20.76 -3.72 -9.20
N TYR A 211 -20.12 -4.89 -9.09
CA TYR A 211 -20.70 -6.17 -9.41
C TYR A 211 -20.95 -6.94 -8.13
N VAL A 212 -22.17 -7.47 -7.96
CA VAL A 212 -22.58 -8.17 -6.74
C VAL A 212 -23.25 -9.50 -7.01
N GLU A 213 -22.89 -10.52 -6.22
CA GLU A 213 -23.71 -11.71 -6.00
C GLU A 213 -24.56 -11.48 -4.75
N LEU A 214 -25.84 -11.77 -4.82
CA LEU A 214 -26.73 -11.63 -3.68
C LEU A 214 -26.88 -12.96 -2.93
N LYS A 215 -27.13 -12.86 -1.64
CA LYS A 215 -27.65 -13.96 -0.85
C LYS A 215 -29.10 -14.22 -1.23
N GLU A 216 -29.56 -15.44 -1.04
CA GLU A 216 -30.94 -15.81 -1.28
C GLU A 216 -31.94 -15.00 -0.43
N GLY A 217 -33.02 -14.55 -1.04
CA GLY A 217 -34.09 -13.80 -0.38
C GLY A 217 -33.87 -12.29 -0.30
N TYR A 218 -32.78 -11.75 -0.82
CA TYR A 218 -32.53 -10.29 -0.83
C TYR A 218 -32.92 -9.64 -2.15
N ASP A 219 -33.51 -8.45 -2.04
CA ASP A 219 -33.92 -7.63 -3.20
C ASP A 219 -32.75 -6.80 -3.72
N PHE A 220 -32.50 -6.92 -5.04
CA PHE A 220 -31.39 -6.21 -5.68
C PHE A 220 -31.50 -4.67 -5.55
N LYS A 221 -32.70 -4.11 -5.67
CA LYS A 221 -32.88 -2.65 -5.63
C LYS A 221 -32.52 -2.09 -4.25
N GLN A 222 -32.91 -2.79 -3.19
CA GLN A 222 -32.58 -2.40 -1.81
C GLN A 222 -31.08 -2.47 -1.55
N VAL A 223 -30.42 -3.54 -1.98
CA VAL A 223 -28.96 -3.70 -1.84
C VAL A 223 -28.21 -2.66 -2.67
N ALA A 224 -28.64 -2.40 -3.91
CA ALA A 224 -28.03 -1.40 -4.77
C ALA A 224 -28.14 0.01 -4.19
N GLU A 225 -29.28 0.37 -3.59
CA GLU A 225 -29.47 1.66 -2.94
C GLU A 225 -28.60 1.81 -1.69
N ALA A 226 -28.50 0.76 -0.87
CA ALA A 226 -27.62 0.72 0.29
C ALA A 226 -26.15 0.93 -0.09
N ILE A 227 -25.70 0.36 -1.21
CA ILE A 227 -24.35 0.55 -1.74
C ILE A 227 -24.15 2.01 -2.17
N LYS A 228 -25.06 2.59 -2.95
CA LYS A 228 -24.93 3.94 -3.49
C LYS A 228 -24.92 5.02 -2.41
N THR A 229 -25.58 4.77 -1.29
CA THR A 229 -25.65 5.70 -0.14
C THR A 229 -24.53 5.53 0.86
N ASP A 230 -23.70 4.49 0.75
CA ASP A 230 -22.52 4.32 1.59
C ASP A 230 -21.48 5.43 1.32
N LEU A 231 -20.77 5.86 2.36
CA LEU A 231 -19.78 6.95 2.31
C LEU A 231 -18.66 6.72 1.27
N TYR A 232 -18.37 5.46 0.93
CA TYR A 232 -17.39 5.13 -0.12
C TYR A 232 -17.90 5.42 -1.54
N PHE A 233 -19.22 5.57 -1.73
CA PHE A 233 -19.84 5.66 -3.04
C PHE A 233 -20.68 6.93 -3.23
N ALA A 234 -21.10 7.60 -2.16
CA ALA A 234 -22.07 8.70 -2.18
C ALA A 234 -21.64 9.92 -3.03
N HIS A 235 -20.33 10.07 -3.28
CA HIS A 235 -19.78 11.17 -4.06
C HIS A 235 -19.33 10.79 -5.48
N ASP A 236 -19.43 9.50 -5.82
CA ASP A 236 -19.03 8.97 -7.14
C ASP A 236 -20.25 8.55 -7.96
N GLU A 237 -20.16 8.67 -9.28
CA GLU A 237 -21.11 8.04 -10.19
C GLU A 237 -21.02 6.51 -10.03
N THR A 238 -22.03 5.90 -9.38
CA THR A 238 -22.00 4.49 -9.02
C THR A 238 -23.08 3.69 -9.73
N HIS A 239 -22.67 2.69 -10.49
CA HIS A 239 -23.54 1.70 -11.14
C HIS A 239 -23.36 0.36 -10.45
N VAL A 240 -24.49 -0.22 -9.99
CA VAL A 240 -24.51 -1.55 -9.37
C VAL A 240 -25.16 -2.53 -10.32
N MET A 241 -24.52 -3.68 -10.50
CA MET A 241 -24.97 -4.75 -11.39
C MET A 241 -24.95 -6.08 -10.64
N GLN A 242 -26.06 -6.81 -10.70
CA GLN A 242 -26.10 -8.20 -10.21
C GLN A 242 -25.46 -9.13 -11.24
N VAL A 243 -24.63 -10.05 -10.77
CA VAL A 243 -23.95 -11.07 -11.58
C VAL A 243 -24.09 -12.45 -10.95
N GLU A 244 -23.97 -13.48 -11.76
CA GLU A 244 -24.00 -14.86 -11.29
C GLU A 244 -22.72 -15.24 -10.54
N SER A 245 -21.56 -14.72 -10.99
CA SER A 245 -20.26 -14.96 -10.37
C SER A 245 -19.36 -13.73 -10.49
N VAL A 246 -18.88 -13.26 -9.34
CA VAL A 246 -17.85 -12.22 -9.25
C VAL A 246 -16.46 -12.77 -9.57
N ASP A 247 -16.25 -14.08 -9.39
CA ASP A 247 -14.95 -14.72 -9.59
C ASP A 247 -14.44 -14.60 -11.03
N SER A 248 -15.36 -14.58 -12.01
CA SER A 248 -15.03 -14.39 -13.43
C SER A 248 -14.49 -13.00 -13.77
N LEU A 249 -14.60 -12.04 -12.83
CA LEU A 249 -14.23 -10.62 -13.03
C LEU A 249 -12.99 -10.22 -12.24
N LYS A 250 -12.39 -11.13 -11.46
CA LYS A 250 -11.33 -10.81 -10.47
C LYS A 250 -9.97 -10.44 -11.06
N ASP A 251 -9.66 -10.82 -12.28
CA ASP A 251 -8.34 -10.66 -12.90
C ASP A 251 -8.09 -9.28 -13.51
N MET A 252 -8.82 -8.27 -13.07
CA MET A 252 -8.60 -6.92 -13.57
C MET A 252 -7.64 -6.17 -12.65
N GLY A 253 -6.41 -5.94 -13.13
CA GLY A 253 -5.39 -5.14 -12.45
C GLY A 253 -5.90 -3.77 -12.06
N HIS A 254 -5.14 -3.03 -11.28
CA HIS A 254 -5.43 -1.66 -10.90
C HIS A 254 -4.27 -0.76 -11.31
N GLY A 255 -4.54 0.54 -11.45
CA GLY A 255 -3.51 1.50 -11.82
C GLY A 255 -3.90 2.92 -11.51
N VAL A 256 -3.00 3.83 -11.79
CA VAL A 256 -3.22 5.27 -11.72
C VAL A 256 -2.45 5.96 -12.83
N ASN A 257 -3.09 6.95 -13.46
CA ASN A 257 -2.43 7.95 -14.28
C ASN A 257 -2.44 9.28 -13.52
N LEU A 258 -1.27 9.76 -13.12
CA LEU A 258 -1.08 11.07 -12.50
C LEU A 258 -0.67 12.07 -13.57
N VAL A 259 -1.44 13.15 -13.71
CA VAL A 259 -1.11 14.25 -14.63
C VAL A 259 -0.95 15.52 -13.80
N ARG A 260 0.27 16.06 -13.73
CA ARG A 260 0.54 17.36 -13.12
C ARG A 260 0.76 18.41 -14.18
N LYS A 261 -0.11 19.40 -14.25
CA LYS A 261 0.08 20.66 -15.01
C LYS A 261 0.42 21.78 -14.04
N GLY A 262 1.56 22.42 -14.24
CA GLY A 262 1.95 23.46 -13.31
C GLY A 262 3.08 24.32 -13.83
N VAL A 263 3.52 25.25 -13.00
CA VAL A 263 4.57 26.24 -13.34
C VAL A 263 5.74 26.08 -12.38
N SER A 264 6.93 25.89 -12.95
CA SER A 264 8.20 26.01 -12.24
C SER A 264 8.70 27.47 -12.32
N GLY A 265 9.08 28.04 -11.20
CA GLY A 265 9.47 29.46 -11.11
C GLY A 265 8.28 30.40 -11.38
N LYS A 266 8.46 31.37 -12.27
CA LYS A 266 7.43 32.39 -12.57
C LYS A 266 6.50 32.00 -13.72
N THR A 267 7.04 31.43 -14.80
CA THR A 267 6.34 31.30 -16.07
C THR A 267 6.60 30.00 -16.82
N GLN A 268 7.46 29.10 -16.30
CA GLN A 268 7.85 27.88 -17.01
C GLN A 268 6.82 26.78 -16.82
N ASN A 269 5.97 26.59 -17.82
CA ASN A 269 4.96 25.54 -17.83
C ASN A 269 5.59 24.16 -17.89
N GLN A 270 5.11 23.28 -17.05
CA GLN A 270 5.49 21.86 -16.98
C GLN A 270 4.25 20.99 -17.12
N LEU A 271 4.44 19.86 -17.76
CA LEU A 271 3.49 18.76 -17.82
C LEU A 271 4.23 17.49 -17.43
N PHE A 272 3.82 16.89 -16.34
CA PHE A 272 4.33 15.58 -15.89
C PHE A 272 3.23 14.55 -16.00
N GLU A 273 3.56 13.39 -16.52
CA GLU A 273 2.69 12.24 -16.60
C GLU A 273 3.39 11.05 -15.96
N PHE A 274 2.69 10.34 -15.09
CA PHE A 274 3.19 9.15 -14.42
C PHE A 274 2.11 8.08 -14.45
N ASP A 275 2.41 6.94 -15.07
CA ASP A 275 1.51 5.80 -15.15
C ASP A 275 2.01 4.64 -14.30
N MET A 276 1.11 4.06 -13.53
CA MET A 276 1.36 2.88 -12.72
C MET A 276 0.28 1.83 -12.95
N LYS A 277 0.69 0.58 -13.18
CA LYS A 277 -0.19 -0.60 -13.20
C LYS A 277 0.34 -1.61 -12.21
N ILE A 278 -0.52 -2.05 -11.29
CA ILE A 278 -0.09 -2.80 -10.11
C ILE A 278 -1.04 -3.94 -9.75
N ASN A 279 -0.49 -4.89 -9.00
CA ASN A 279 -1.25 -5.72 -8.09
C ASN A 279 -1.28 -5.00 -6.73
N ASN A 280 -2.37 -4.31 -6.40
CA ASN A 280 -2.46 -3.44 -5.22
C ASN A 280 -2.12 -4.17 -3.91
N PRO A 281 -2.68 -5.36 -3.57
CA PRO A 281 -2.32 -6.02 -2.30
C PRO A 281 -0.83 -6.34 -2.19
N ALA A 282 -0.22 -6.78 -3.28
CA ALA A 282 1.21 -7.12 -3.31
C ALA A 282 2.10 -5.88 -3.15
N LEU A 283 1.79 -4.80 -3.88
CA LEU A 283 2.51 -3.53 -3.74
C LEU A 283 2.36 -2.97 -2.33
N THR A 284 1.14 -2.93 -1.78
CA THR A 284 0.89 -2.46 -0.41
C THR A 284 1.69 -3.29 0.60
N GLY A 285 1.72 -4.62 0.47
CA GLY A 285 2.52 -5.49 1.33
C GLY A 285 4.02 -5.16 1.26
N GLN A 286 4.54 -4.96 0.07
CA GLN A 286 5.94 -4.60 -0.16
C GLN A 286 6.29 -3.23 0.43
N ILE A 287 5.44 -2.22 0.23
CA ILE A 287 5.66 -0.87 0.79
C ILE A 287 5.58 -0.88 2.31
N LEU A 288 4.68 -1.63 2.92
CA LEU A 288 4.63 -1.77 4.37
C LEU A 288 5.93 -2.34 4.95
N VAL A 289 6.54 -3.34 4.30
CA VAL A 289 7.85 -3.88 4.73
C VAL A 289 8.97 -2.85 4.53
N ALA A 290 9.01 -2.16 3.39
CA ALA A 290 9.97 -1.09 3.15
C ALA A 290 9.83 0.06 4.18
N THR A 291 8.61 0.41 4.52
CA THR A 291 8.29 1.42 5.54
C THR A 291 8.66 0.95 6.95
N ALA A 292 8.47 -0.33 7.27
CA ALA A 292 8.91 -0.91 8.53
C ALA A 292 10.44 -0.80 8.71
N ARG A 293 11.21 -0.94 7.63
CA ARG A 293 12.66 -0.67 7.62
C ARG A 293 12.96 0.79 7.92
N ALA A 294 12.29 1.71 7.24
CA ALA A 294 12.46 3.14 7.44
C ALA A 294 12.05 3.59 8.84
N CYS A 295 11.00 3.00 9.40
CA CYS A 295 10.50 3.24 10.76
C CYS A 295 11.60 3.11 11.81
N MET A 296 12.53 2.14 11.64
CA MET A 296 13.64 1.90 12.55
C MET A 296 14.69 3.02 12.56
N LYS A 297 14.61 3.96 11.62
CA LYS A 297 15.57 5.07 11.48
C LYS A 297 15.00 6.43 11.90
N GLN A 298 13.69 6.49 12.21
CA GLN A 298 13.01 7.73 12.58
C GLN A 298 13.10 8.02 14.08
N GLN A 299 12.95 9.29 14.44
CA GLN A 299 12.81 9.72 15.83
C GLN A 299 11.40 9.39 16.34
N PRO A 300 11.21 9.23 17.67
CA PRO A 300 9.89 8.95 18.25
C PRO A 300 8.82 9.94 17.80
N GLY A 301 7.73 9.42 17.22
CA GLY A 301 6.63 10.23 16.68
C GLY A 301 5.76 9.44 15.73
N CYS A 302 4.80 10.14 15.11
CA CYS A 302 3.99 9.59 14.03
C CYS A 302 4.33 10.32 12.73
N TYR A 303 4.35 9.59 11.62
CA TYR A 303 4.68 10.07 10.29
C TYR A 303 3.70 9.52 9.27
N ALA A 304 3.30 10.33 8.30
CA ALA A 304 2.77 9.82 7.05
C ALA A 304 3.93 9.42 6.11
N LEU A 305 3.69 8.53 5.14
CA LEU A 305 4.77 8.04 4.29
C LEU A 305 5.51 9.16 3.54
N ILE A 306 4.83 10.25 3.17
CA ILE A 306 5.45 11.41 2.50
C ILE A 306 6.49 12.16 3.36
N GLU A 307 6.50 11.94 4.68
CA GLU A 307 7.47 12.55 5.61
C GLU A 307 8.72 11.69 5.77
N ILE A 308 8.72 10.46 5.23
CA ILE A 308 9.81 9.50 5.36
C ILE A 308 10.80 9.68 4.19
N PRO A 309 12.10 9.82 4.46
CA PRO A 309 13.09 9.81 3.39
C PRO A 309 13.05 8.50 2.60
N VAL A 310 12.83 8.58 1.28
CA VAL A 310 12.68 7.41 0.40
C VAL A 310 13.86 6.45 0.51
N ILE A 311 15.07 6.97 0.67
CA ILE A 311 16.29 6.17 0.82
C ILE A 311 16.27 5.28 2.07
N ASP A 312 15.54 5.66 3.12
CA ASP A 312 15.43 4.88 4.35
C ASP A 312 14.57 3.62 4.17
N MET A 313 13.70 3.61 3.17
CA MET A 313 12.90 2.43 2.79
C MET A 313 13.71 1.36 2.05
N LEU A 314 14.87 1.72 1.50
CA LEU A 314 15.68 0.82 0.70
C LEU A 314 16.61 -0.03 1.58
N TYR A 315 16.79 -1.31 1.18
CA TYR A 315 17.77 -2.19 1.77
C TYR A 315 19.13 -1.96 1.10
N GLY A 316 20.17 -1.77 1.90
CA GLY A 316 21.53 -1.63 1.42
C GLY A 316 22.33 -0.58 2.21
N ASP A 317 23.61 -0.48 1.87
CA ASP A 317 24.46 0.59 2.35
C ASP A 317 24.07 1.93 1.72
N ARG A 318 24.01 2.99 2.52
CA ARG A 318 23.52 4.30 2.08
C ARG A 318 24.38 4.91 0.96
N GLU A 319 25.69 4.78 1.05
CA GLU A 319 26.61 5.33 0.04
C GLU A 319 26.49 4.56 -1.30
N GLU A 320 26.36 3.24 -1.22
CA GLU A 320 26.15 2.43 -2.43
C GLU A 320 24.77 2.70 -3.08
N LEU A 321 23.73 2.94 -2.28
CA LEU A 321 22.42 3.34 -2.80
C LEU A 321 22.47 4.70 -3.52
N ILE A 322 23.20 5.67 -2.95
CA ILE A 322 23.40 6.98 -3.59
C ILE A 322 24.12 6.82 -4.92
N LYS A 323 25.24 6.07 -4.96
CA LYS A 323 25.97 5.81 -6.21
C LYS A 323 25.14 5.11 -7.28
N HIS A 324 24.21 4.25 -6.86
CA HIS A 324 23.37 3.51 -7.78
C HIS A 324 22.21 4.32 -8.35
N LEU A 325 21.65 5.23 -7.56
CA LEU A 325 20.40 5.93 -7.89
C LEU A 325 20.64 7.36 -8.39
N VAL A 326 21.80 7.94 -8.14
CA VAL A 326 22.21 9.28 -8.54
C VAL A 326 23.42 9.21 -9.47
#